data_a7a0c10afdca5c98a08c20464cab4cba
#
_entry.id   a7a0c10afdca5c98a08c20464cab4cba
#
_cell.length_a   1.000
_cell.length_b   1.000
_cell.length_c   1.000
_cell.angle_alpha   90.00
_cell.angle_beta   90.00
_cell.angle_gamma   90.00
#
_symmetry.space_group_name_H-M   'P 1'
#
loop_
_entity.id
_entity.type
_entity.pdbx_description
1 polymer ?
#
loop_
_entity_poly.entity_id
_entity_poly.type
_entity_poly.pdbx_seq_one_letter_code
_entity_poly.pdbx_strand_id
1 'polypeptide(L)'
;WWITLEELTAGETQFQYFVYSASDGGTYLCDPYCEQALEKGVDTNFPTGAQAPYVSVVSTNPQPYQWSAGEFEMKNKENPVIYELLLRDFTSSGNLAGAMEKLPYLKELGIDAIELMPVQEFAGNDSWGYNTGLYFALDASYGTQNEYKAFIDACHQNGIAVIFDVVYNHTNNDNPFARMYWDTFNNRPSTKNPWLNAVTPHQKYVFSP
;
A
#
# COMPACT_ATOMS: atom_id res chain seq x y z
N TRP A 1 -10.78 -6.72 -20.81
CA TRP A 1 -11.16 -8.11 -20.51
C TRP A 1 -11.79 -8.12 -19.12
N TRP A 2 -12.77 -8.96 -18.91
CA TRP A 2 -13.40 -9.21 -17.61
C TRP A 2 -13.80 -10.69 -17.52
N ILE A 3 -13.88 -11.22 -16.29
CA ILE A 3 -14.35 -12.56 -15.98
C ILE A 3 -15.16 -12.51 -14.70
N THR A 4 -16.25 -13.24 -14.65
CA THR A 4 -16.99 -13.50 -13.42
C THR A 4 -16.54 -14.84 -12.85
N LEU A 5 -16.15 -14.85 -11.60
CA LEU A 5 -15.90 -16.08 -10.85
C LEU A 5 -17.12 -16.36 -9.99
N GLU A 6 -17.74 -17.50 -10.23
CA GLU A 6 -18.89 -17.97 -9.46
C GLU A 6 -18.43 -18.89 -8.32
N GLU A 7 -19.26 -19.05 -7.30
CA GLU A 7 -19.04 -19.99 -6.18
C GLU A 7 -17.78 -19.71 -5.32
N LEU A 8 -17.32 -18.47 -5.26
CA LEU A 8 -16.28 -18.11 -4.30
C LEU A 8 -16.85 -18.25 -2.88
N THR A 9 -16.10 -18.94 -2.02
CA THR A 9 -16.45 -19.01 -0.59
C THR A 9 -16.39 -17.62 0.04
N ALA A 10 -17.27 -17.36 1.02
CA ALA A 10 -17.22 -16.11 1.76
C ALA A 10 -15.87 -15.99 2.51
N GLY A 11 -15.29 -14.80 2.45
CA GLY A 11 -14.00 -14.51 3.05
C GLY A 11 -13.01 -13.87 2.08
N GLU A 12 -11.75 -14.04 2.34
CA GLU A 12 -10.66 -13.54 1.48
C GLU A 12 -10.28 -14.59 0.43
N THR A 13 -10.13 -14.13 -0.80
CA THR A 13 -9.61 -14.92 -1.91
C THR A 13 -8.32 -14.31 -2.40
N GLN A 14 -7.30 -15.13 -2.54
CA GLN A 14 -5.98 -14.76 -3.02
C GLN A 14 -5.84 -15.17 -4.49
N PHE A 15 -5.32 -14.28 -5.33
CA PHE A 15 -5.18 -14.57 -6.76
C PHE A 15 -4.00 -13.82 -7.40
N GLN A 16 -3.58 -14.34 -8.56
CA GLN A 16 -2.66 -13.68 -9.49
C GLN A 16 -3.21 -13.82 -10.90
N TYR A 17 -2.90 -12.87 -11.75
CA TYR A 17 -3.15 -13.01 -13.19
C TYR A 17 -1.98 -13.72 -13.85
N PHE A 18 -2.28 -14.58 -14.83
CA PHE A 18 -1.30 -15.04 -15.80
C PHE A 18 -1.54 -14.31 -17.12
N VAL A 19 -0.63 -13.42 -17.49
CA VAL A 19 -0.72 -12.65 -18.73
C VAL A 19 0.22 -13.26 -19.75
N TYR A 20 -0.30 -13.59 -20.92
CA TYR A 20 0.46 -14.19 -22.02
C TYR A 20 0.48 -13.27 -23.23
N SER A 21 1.67 -13.03 -23.78
CA SER A 21 1.90 -12.38 -25.06
C SER A 21 2.68 -13.33 -25.98
N ALA A 22 2.31 -13.38 -27.25
CA ALA A 22 3.02 -14.21 -28.22
C ALA A 22 4.48 -13.78 -28.45
N SER A 23 4.80 -12.50 -28.21
CA SER A 23 6.14 -11.95 -28.35
C SER A 23 7.02 -12.13 -27.10
N ASP A 24 6.41 -12.04 -25.90
CA ASP A 24 7.17 -11.90 -24.64
C ASP A 24 6.96 -13.10 -23.69
N GLY A 25 6.11 -14.07 -24.09
CA GLY A 25 5.77 -15.24 -23.27
C GLY A 25 4.75 -14.91 -22.19
N GLY A 26 4.74 -15.72 -21.13
CA GLY A 26 3.79 -15.59 -20.02
C GLY A 26 4.46 -15.05 -18.76
N THR A 27 3.73 -14.22 -18.02
CA THR A 27 4.15 -13.74 -16.70
C THR A 27 2.99 -13.75 -15.71
N TYR A 28 3.30 -14.05 -14.46
CA TYR A 28 2.35 -13.93 -13.36
C TYR A 28 2.44 -12.53 -12.75
N LEU A 29 1.28 -11.94 -12.48
CA LEU A 29 1.15 -10.58 -11.97
C LEU A 29 0.10 -10.52 -10.86
N CYS A 30 0.39 -9.70 -9.85
CA CYS A 30 -0.60 -9.16 -8.96
C CYS A 30 -1.51 -8.19 -9.73
N ASP A 31 -2.74 -8.01 -9.30
CA ASP A 31 -3.61 -6.95 -9.82
C ASP A 31 -2.97 -5.58 -9.52
N PRO A 32 -2.67 -4.76 -10.55
CA PRO A 32 -2.07 -3.45 -10.32
C PRO A 32 -2.96 -2.48 -9.55
N TYR A 33 -4.26 -2.76 -9.45
CA TYR A 33 -5.27 -1.94 -8.75
C TYR A 33 -5.78 -2.61 -7.48
N CYS A 34 -5.12 -3.67 -6.99
CA CYS A 34 -5.55 -4.30 -5.73
C CYS A 34 -5.42 -3.32 -4.56
N GLU A 35 -6.36 -3.40 -3.64
CA GLU A 35 -6.39 -2.60 -2.40
C GLU A 35 -5.73 -3.33 -1.22
N GLN A 36 -5.50 -4.63 -1.39
CA GLN A 36 -4.83 -5.50 -0.41
C GLN A 36 -3.97 -6.52 -1.14
N ALA A 37 -2.77 -6.75 -0.63
CA ALA A 37 -1.83 -7.72 -1.17
C ALA A 37 -1.08 -8.45 -0.07
N LEU A 38 -0.40 -9.53 -0.46
CA LEU A 38 0.61 -10.22 0.34
C LEU A 38 1.93 -10.23 -0.44
N GLU A 39 3.04 -10.03 0.28
CA GLU A 39 4.39 -10.03 -0.28
C GLU A 39 5.11 -11.36 0.00
N LYS A 40 5.78 -11.89 -1.02
CA LYS A 40 6.55 -13.13 -0.93
C LYS A 40 7.78 -12.96 -0.03
N GLY A 41 7.88 -13.84 0.97
CA GLY A 41 9.01 -13.84 1.91
C GLY A 41 8.88 -12.83 3.05
N VAL A 42 7.80 -12.06 3.06
CA VAL A 42 7.44 -11.08 4.09
C VAL A 42 6.21 -11.58 4.85
N ASP A 43 5.12 -11.82 4.14
CA ASP A 43 3.87 -12.28 4.75
C ASP A 43 3.85 -13.79 5.00
N THR A 44 3.54 -14.18 6.22
CA THR A 44 3.55 -15.59 6.64
C THR A 44 2.44 -16.43 5.98
N ASN A 45 1.36 -15.78 5.55
CA ASN A 45 0.22 -16.38 4.85
C ASN A 45 0.31 -16.26 3.32
N PHE A 46 1.48 -15.89 2.78
CA PHE A 46 1.71 -15.91 1.34
C PHE A 46 1.50 -17.32 0.77
N PRO A 47 0.67 -17.51 -0.28
CA PRO A 47 0.27 -18.83 -0.75
C PRO A 47 1.42 -19.59 -1.39
N THR A 48 1.59 -20.85 -0.97
CA THR A 48 2.57 -21.76 -1.56
C THR A 48 2.25 -21.98 -3.03
N GLY A 49 3.23 -21.75 -3.91
CA GLY A 49 3.08 -21.94 -5.35
C GLY A 49 2.73 -20.67 -6.14
N ALA A 50 2.44 -19.56 -5.47
CA ALA A 50 2.33 -18.27 -6.15
C ALA A 50 3.66 -17.88 -6.82
N GLN A 51 3.58 -17.36 -8.03
CA GLN A 51 4.74 -17.15 -8.90
C GLN A 51 5.23 -15.69 -8.90
N ALA A 52 4.30 -14.72 -8.82
CA ALA A 52 4.67 -13.31 -8.74
C ALA A 52 5.11 -12.93 -7.31
N PRO A 53 5.87 -11.85 -7.15
CA PRO A 53 6.29 -11.35 -5.83
C PRO A 53 5.14 -10.94 -4.92
N TYR A 54 4.04 -10.45 -5.50
CA TYR A 54 2.82 -10.08 -4.78
C TYR A 54 1.64 -10.94 -5.19
N VAL A 55 0.72 -11.15 -4.26
CA VAL A 55 -0.57 -11.81 -4.48
C VAL A 55 -1.67 -10.84 -4.08
N SER A 56 -2.63 -10.61 -4.97
CA SER A 56 -3.81 -9.80 -4.68
C SER A 56 -4.74 -10.52 -3.72
N VAL A 57 -5.32 -9.79 -2.79
CA VAL A 57 -6.35 -10.29 -1.88
C VAL A 57 -7.64 -9.52 -2.11
N VAL A 58 -8.75 -10.24 -2.26
CA VAL A 58 -10.08 -9.66 -2.39
C VAL A 58 -11.02 -10.28 -1.37
N SER A 59 -11.78 -9.44 -0.68
CA SER A 59 -12.87 -9.90 0.18
C SER A 59 -14.14 -10.05 -0.64
N THR A 60 -14.77 -11.24 -0.57
CA THR A 60 -16.02 -11.56 -1.32
C THR A 60 -17.27 -11.00 -0.66
N ASN A 61 -17.21 -10.57 0.58
CA ASN A 61 -18.33 -9.96 1.31
C ASN A 61 -17.81 -8.95 2.35
N PRO A 62 -17.17 -7.84 1.92
CA PRO A 62 -16.64 -6.87 2.84
C PRO A 62 -17.77 -6.18 3.60
N GLN A 63 -17.67 -6.15 4.93
CA GLN A 63 -18.59 -5.37 5.73
C GLN A 63 -18.14 -3.90 5.69
N PRO A 64 -19.02 -2.96 5.32
CA PRO A 64 -18.69 -1.54 5.31
C PRO A 64 -18.27 -1.07 6.70
N TYR A 65 -17.17 -0.34 6.78
CA TYR A 65 -16.73 0.28 8.02
C TYR A 65 -17.77 1.32 8.47
N GLN A 66 -18.12 1.31 9.74
CA GLN A 66 -19.08 2.26 10.32
C GLN A 66 -18.32 3.43 10.95
N TRP A 67 -18.29 4.54 10.25
CA TRP A 67 -17.65 5.77 10.74
C TRP A 67 -18.45 6.36 11.93
N SER A 68 -17.73 6.76 12.98
CA SER A 68 -18.33 7.32 14.19
C SER A 68 -18.01 8.80 14.40
N ALA A 69 -16.95 9.31 13.78
CA ALA A 69 -16.58 10.73 13.90
C ALA A 69 -17.53 11.71 13.18
N GLY A 70 -18.43 11.22 12.31
CA GLY A 70 -19.29 12.07 11.49
C GLY A 70 -18.48 12.87 10.46
N GLU A 71 -18.98 14.07 10.12
CA GLU A 71 -18.22 14.99 9.27
C GLU A 71 -17.06 15.59 10.08
N PHE A 72 -15.84 15.42 9.55
CA PHE A 72 -14.63 15.96 10.15
C PHE A 72 -14.18 17.23 9.44
N GLU A 73 -13.87 18.26 10.20
CA GLU A 73 -13.25 19.47 9.71
C GLU A 73 -12.08 19.87 10.61
N MET A 74 -10.89 19.99 10.01
CA MET A 74 -9.70 20.44 10.72
C MET A 74 -9.89 21.90 11.18
N LYS A 75 -9.68 22.17 12.46
CA LYS A 75 -9.94 23.48 13.07
C LYS A 75 -8.95 24.57 12.65
N ASN A 76 -7.66 24.20 12.56
CA ASN A 76 -6.60 25.12 12.24
C ASN A 76 -6.05 24.82 10.84
N LYS A 77 -6.68 25.39 9.80
CA LYS A 77 -6.30 25.16 8.40
C LYS A 77 -5.18 26.09 7.92
N GLU A 78 -5.03 27.24 8.54
CA GLU A 78 -4.08 28.28 8.05
C GLU A 78 -2.65 28.03 8.55
N ASN A 79 -2.49 27.56 9.80
CA ASN A 79 -1.19 27.31 10.40
C ASN A 79 -1.21 25.97 11.19
N PRO A 80 -1.44 24.83 10.54
CA PRO A 80 -1.55 23.55 11.22
C PRO A 80 -0.21 23.11 11.80
N VAL A 81 -0.26 22.51 12.99
CA VAL A 81 0.86 21.76 13.55
C VAL A 81 0.75 20.33 13.05
N ILE A 82 1.65 19.93 12.16
CA ILE A 82 1.67 18.61 11.55
C ILE A 82 2.76 17.76 12.23
N TYR A 83 2.41 16.55 12.62
CA TYR A 83 3.31 15.56 13.19
C TYR A 83 3.54 14.46 12.17
N GLU A 84 4.74 14.44 11.57
CA GLU A 84 5.16 13.35 10.69
C GLU A 84 5.47 12.10 11.51
N LEU A 85 4.94 10.94 11.11
CA LEU A 85 4.95 9.72 11.88
C LEU A 85 5.29 8.51 11.00
N LEU A 86 6.35 7.78 11.37
CA LEU A 86 6.64 6.45 10.84
C LEU A 86 6.05 5.40 11.79
N LEU A 87 5.02 4.69 11.35
CA LEU A 87 4.30 3.70 12.17
C LEU A 87 5.24 2.65 12.77
N ARG A 88 6.18 2.12 11.97
CA ARG A 88 7.16 1.13 12.38
C ARG A 88 7.94 1.53 13.64
N ASP A 89 8.34 2.80 13.73
CA ASP A 89 9.26 3.27 14.77
C ASP A 89 8.55 4.01 15.91
N PHE A 90 7.25 4.32 15.76
CA PHE A 90 6.54 5.16 16.72
C PHE A 90 6.20 4.43 18.02
N THR A 91 5.93 3.13 17.95
CA THR A 91 5.65 2.29 19.12
C THR A 91 6.35 0.94 19.02
N SER A 92 6.43 0.22 20.12
CA SER A 92 7.02 -1.13 20.13
C SER A 92 6.25 -2.14 19.28
N SER A 93 4.95 -1.92 19.01
CA SER A 93 4.15 -2.76 18.13
C SER A 93 4.33 -2.40 16.65
N GLY A 94 4.82 -1.19 16.34
CA GLY A 94 5.12 -0.74 15.00
C GLY A 94 3.93 -0.71 14.03
N ASN A 95 2.72 -0.53 14.53
CA ASN A 95 1.48 -0.64 13.74
C ASN A 95 0.42 0.38 14.17
N LEU A 96 -0.73 0.38 13.46
CA LEU A 96 -1.84 1.30 13.71
C LEU A 96 -2.45 1.15 15.11
N ALA A 97 -2.53 -0.07 15.63
CA ALA A 97 -3.07 -0.30 16.98
C ALA A 97 -2.23 0.40 18.05
N GLY A 98 -0.89 0.26 17.98
CA GLY A 98 0.02 0.98 18.86
C GLY A 98 -0.05 2.49 18.69
N ALA A 99 -0.19 2.99 17.46
CA ALA A 99 -0.35 4.42 17.21
C ALA A 99 -1.66 4.96 17.81
N MET A 100 -2.75 4.21 17.74
CA MET A 100 -4.03 4.57 18.38
C MET A 100 -3.89 4.74 19.91
N GLU A 101 -3.10 3.91 20.57
CA GLU A 101 -2.85 4.03 22.02
C GLU A 101 -2.13 5.35 22.37
N LYS A 102 -1.44 5.97 21.42
CA LYS A 102 -0.74 7.24 21.60
C LYS A 102 -1.55 8.49 21.23
N LEU A 103 -2.77 8.34 20.76
CA LEU A 103 -3.64 9.49 20.44
C LEU A 103 -3.83 10.47 21.62
N PRO A 104 -4.00 10.04 22.87
CA PRO A 104 -4.08 10.98 24.00
C PRO A 104 -2.81 11.85 24.14
N TYR A 105 -1.62 11.25 23.96
CA TYR A 105 -0.34 11.98 23.97
C TYR A 105 -0.28 12.99 22.83
N LEU A 106 -0.63 12.58 21.61
CA LEU A 106 -0.60 13.45 20.42
C LEU A 106 -1.58 14.61 20.55
N LYS A 107 -2.75 14.35 21.15
CA LYS A 107 -3.75 15.38 21.46
C LYS A 107 -3.22 16.39 22.50
N GLU A 108 -2.59 15.91 23.57
CA GLU A 108 -1.97 16.75 24.59
C GLU A 108 -0.82 17.60 24.01
N LEU A 109 -0.07 17.06 23.07
CA LEU A 109 0.97 17.78 22.34
C LEU A 109 0.40 18.94 21.50
N GLY A 110 -0.90 18.92 21.20
CA GLY A 110 -1.61 20.01 20.53
C GLY A 110 -1.40 20.02 19.01
N ILE A 111 -1.21 18.83 18.39
CA ILE A 111 -1.11 18.73 16.92
C ILE A 111 -2.47 18.86 16.26
N ASP A 112 -2.50 19.36 15.03
CA ASP A 112 -3.70 19.48 14.20
C ASP A 112 -3.82 18.33 13.19
N ALA A 113 -2.69 17.76 12.78
CA ALA A 113 -2.65 16.65 11.83
C ALA A 113 -1.51 15.66 12.12
N ILE A 114 -1.74 14.41 11.76
CA ILE A 114 -0.70 13.39 11.62
C ILE A 114 -0.44 13.20 10.13
N GLU A 115 0.82 13.31 9.70
CA GLU A 115 1.28 12.91 8.39
C GLU A 115 1.92 11.52 8.52
N LEU A 116 1.24 10.50 8.01
CA LEU A 116 1.80 9.16 7.95
C LEU A 116 2.82 9.08 6.82
N MET A 117 4.07 8.75 7.15
CA MET A 117 5.05 8.34 6.14
C MET A 117 4.46 7.18 5.32
N PRO A 118 4.95 6.92 4.09
CA PRO A 118 4.19 6.12 3.13
C PRO A 118 3.66 4.81 3.69
N VAL A 119 2.36 4.62 3.52
CA VAL A 119 1.61 3.43 3.94
C VAL A 119 1.08 2.63 2.74
N GLN A 120 1.50 2.98 1.52
CA GLN A 120 1.32 2.14 0.35
C GLN A 120 2.18 0.90 0.51
N GLU A 121 1.72 -0.25 0.02
CA GLU A 121 2.48 -1.50 0.07
C GLU A 121 3.88 -1.30 -0.53
N PHE A 122 4.91 -1.47 0.28
CA PHE A 122 6.31 -1.31 -0.08
C PHE A 122 7.09 -2.61 0.12
N ALA A 123 8.24 -2.75 -0.52
CA ALA A 123 9.02 -3.98 -0.46
C ALA A 123 9.68 -4.16 0.91
N GLY A 124 9.38 -5.30 1.56
CA GLY A 124 9.84 -5.67 2.89
C GLY A 124 9.25 -4.81 4.01
N ASN A 125 9.54 -5.16 5.26
CA ASN A 125 9.00 -4.44 6.43
C ASN A 125 10.01 -3.50 7.09
N ASP A 126 11.24 -3.43 6.59
CA ASP A 126 12.30 -2.57 7.11
C ASP A 126 12.59 -1.40 6.15
N SER A 127 11.63 -0.49 6.04
CA SER A 127 11.68 0.66 5.14
C SER A 127 10.95 1.86 5.75
N TRP A 128 11.19 3.04 5.18
CA TRP A 128 10.37 4.24 5.43
C TRP A 128 9.14 4.30 4.51
N GLY A 129 8.95 3.30 3.63
CA GLY A 129 7.82 3.22 2.71
C GLY A 129 8.06 3.85 1.32
N TYR A 130 9.22 4.49 1.08
CA TYR A 130 9.49 5.14 -0.22
C TYR A 130 9.93 4.18 -1.33
N ASN A 131 10.04 2.89 -1.07
CA ASN A 131 10.28 1.83 -2.05
C ASN A 131 8.99 1.11 -2.47
N THR A 132 8.00 1.88 -2.87
CA THR A 132 6.64 1.44 -3.17
C THR A 132 6.59 0.24 -4.13
N GLY A 133 5.88 -0.80 -3.70
CA GLY A 133 5.61 -2.01 -4.48
C GLY A 133 4.29 -1.93 -5.24
N LEU A 134 3.24 -1.47 -4.57
CA LEU A 134 1.90 -1.34 -5.11
C LEU A 134 1.32 0.04 -4.77
N TYR A 135 0.76 0.72 -5.77
CA TYR A 135 0.28 2.09 -5.57
C TYR A 135 -1.06 2.19 -4.83
N PHE A 136 -1.89 1.16 -4.90
CA PHE A 136 -3.28 1.20 -4.40
C PHE A 136 -3.52 0.27 -3.22
N ALA A 137 -2.60 -0.63 -2.91
CA ALA A 137 -2.65 -1.45 -1.71
C ALA A 137 -2.08 -0.72 -0.51
N LEU A 138 -2.68 -0.94 0.65
CA LEU A 138 -2.14 -0.52 1.95
C LEU A 138 -1.19 -1.59 2.46
N ASP A 139 -0.12 -1.18 3.11
CA ASP A 139 0.88 -2.07 3.69
C ASP A 139 0.26 -2.93 4.81
N ALA A 140 0.29 -4.25 4.61
CA ALA A 140 -0.35 -5.21 5.49
C ALA A 140 0.33 -5.31 6.87
N SER A 141 1.61 -4.95 6.98
CA SER A 141 2.36 -4.99 8.25
C SER A 141 1.85 -3.96 9.26
N TYR A 142 1.29 -2.85 8.78
CA TYR A 142 0.73 -1.81 9.63
C TYR A 142 -0.70 -2.10 10.09
N GLY A 143 -1.44 -2.91 9.37
CA GLY A 143 -2.79 -3.33 9.70
C GLY A 143 -3.69 -3.57 8.50
N THR A 144 -4.90 -4.03 8.79
CA THR A 144 -5.96 -4.25 7.81
C THR A 144 -6.59 -2.93 7.36
N GLN A 145 -7.30 -2.96 6.24
CA GLN A 145 -8.06 -1.81 5.72
C GLN A 145 -9.02 -1.22 6.76
N ASN A 146 -9.65 -2.08 7.58
CA ASN A 146 -10.54 -1.61 8.65
C ASN A 146 -9.78 -0.99 9.84
N GLU A 147 -8.56 -1.44 10.11
CA GLU A 147 -7.71 -0.80 11.14
C GLU A 147 -7.22 0.57 10.69
N TYR A 148 -6.89 0.76 9.40
CA TYR A 148 -6.63 2.10 8.85
C TYR A 148 -7.84 3.03 9.00
N LYS A 149 -9.04 2.55 8.67
CA LYS A 149 -10.28 3.33 8.85
C LYS A 149 -10.55 3.64 10.33
N ALA A 150 -10.32 2.68 11.22
CA ALA A 150 -10.48 2.87 12.66
C ALA A 150 -9.48 3.90 13.22
N PHE A 151 -8.23 3.88 12.74
CA PHE A 151 -7.22 4.87 13.10
C PHE A 151 -7.63 6.28 12.65
N ILE A 152 -8.08 6.43 11.41
CA ILE A 152 -8.55 7.72 10.89
C ILE A 152 -9.75 8.21 11.69
N ASP A 153 -10.73 7.35 11.95
CA ASP A 153 -11.94 7.68 12.73
C ASP A 153 -11.58 8.14 14.15
N ALA A 154 -10.68 7.42 14.82
CA ALA A 154 -10.17 7.79 16.14
C ALA A 154 -9.41 9.13 16.14
N CYS A 155 -8.60 9.41 15.10
CA CYS A 155 -7.93 10.70 14.91
C CYS A 155 -8.97 11.82 14.78
N HIS A 156 -9.98 11.65 13.92
CA HIS A 156 -11.04 12.62 13.69
C HIS A 156 -11.84 12.90 14.96
N GLN A 157 -12.18 11.88 15.76
CA GLN A 157 -12.83 12.05 17.08
C GLN A 157 -11.98 12.89 18.05
N ASN A 158 -10.67 12.85 17.91
CA ASN A 158 -9.74 13.64 18.70
C ASN A 158 -9.44 15.03 18.10
N GLY A 159 -10.05 15.35 16.96
CA GLY A 159 -9.87 16.62 16.25
C GLY A 159 -8.57 16.69 15.46
N ILE A 160 -7.94 15.55 15.15
CA ILE A 160 -6.68 15.41 14.46
C ILE A 160 -6.95 14.92 13.03
N ALA A 161 -6.47 15.63 12.01
CA ALA A 161 -6.50 15.20 10.61
C ALA A 161 -5.46 14.10 10.35
N VAL A 162 -5.69 13.30 9.30
CA VAL A 162 -4.71 12.32 8.82
C VAL A 162 -4.33 12.66 7.38
N ILE A 163 -3.05 12.77 7.13
CA ILE A 163 -2.43 13.01 5.83
C ILE A 163 -1.65 11.75 5.44
N PHE A 164 -1.82 11.28 4.23
CA PHE A 164 -0.98 10.21 3.68
C PHE A 164 0.11 10.80 2.80
N ASP A 165 1.38 10.56 3.16
CA ASP A 165 2.49 10.72 2.25
C ASP A 165 2.43 9.60 1.20
N VAL A 166 2.45 9.95 -0.07
CA VAL A 166 2.24 9.01 -1.18
C VAL A 166 3.36 9.08 -2.22
N VAL A 167 3.75 7.93 -2.72
CA VAL A 167 4.82 7.78 -3.71
C VAL A 167 4.24 7.34 -5.05
N TYR A 168 4.14 8.26 -6.01
CA TYR A 168 3.64 7.99 -7.36
C TYR A 168 4.67 8.26 -8.47
N ASN A 169 5.83 8.83 -8.13
CA ASN A 169 6.86 9.20 -9.10
C ASN A 169 7.82 8.07 -9.48
N HIS A 170 7.89 7.02 -8.67
CA HIS A 170 8.68 5.82 -8.91
C HIS A 170 8.05 4.59 -8.24
N THR A 171 8.60 3.43 -8.52
CA THR A 171 8.20 2.15 -7.92
C THR A 171 9.37 1.18 -7.94
N ASN A 172 9.28 0.08 -7.18
CA ASN A 172 10.25 -1.01 -7.29
C ASN A 172 10.01 -1.84 -8.58
N ASN A 173 10.94 -2.72 -8.88
CA ASN A 173 10.90 -3.54 -10.10
C ASN A 173 9.80 -4.61 -10.08
N ASP A 174 9.23 -4.93 -8.94
CA ASP A 174 8.21 -5.98 -8.78
C ASP A 174 6.79 -5.47 -8.93
N ASN A 175 6.64 -4.15 -9.07
CA ASN A 175 5.35 -3.52 -9.35
C ASN A 175 4.75 -4.10 -10.66
N PRO A 176 3.46 -4.50 -10.65
CA PRO A 176 2.82 -5.08 -11.83
C PRO A 176 2.78 -4.14 -13.05
N PHE A 177 2.72 -2.80 -12.86
CA PHE A 177 2.84 -1.84 -13.97
C PHE A 177 4.24 -1.89 -14.63
N ALA A 178 5.28 -2.21 -13.87
CA ALA A 178 6.61 -2.43 -14.44
C ALA A 178 6.67 -3.78 -15.17
N ARG A 179 6.18 -4.84 -14.52
CA ARG A 179 6.28 -6.22 -15.01
C ARG A 179 5.44 -6.51 -16.24
N MET A 180 4.30 -5.84 -16.43
CA MET A 180 3.47 -6.03 -17.64
C MET A 180 4.20 -5.72 -18.94
N TYR A 181 5.18 -4.81 -18.92
CA TYR A 181 6.00 -4.44 -20.06
C TYR A 181 7.46 -4.42 -19.63
N TRP A 182 8.01 -5.62 -19.38
CA TRP A 182 9.38 -5.79 -18.89
C TRP A 182 10.35 -6.16 -20.00
N ASP A 183 11.49 -5.47 -20.06
CA ASP A 183 12.62 -5.81 -20.90
C ASP A 183 13.56 -6.73 -20.12
N THR A 184 13.42 -8.04 -20.33
CA THR A 184 14.22 -9.06 -19.62
C THR A 184 15.71 -8.98 -19.95
N PHE A 185 16.08 -8.52 -21.14
CA PHE A 185 17.46 -8.40 -21.55
C PHE A 185 18.19 -7.28 -20.79
N ASN A 186 17.54 -6.14 -20.64
CA ASN A 186 18.10 -4.98 -19.96
C ASN A 186 17.69 -4.88 -18.47
N ASN A 187 16.88 -5.82 -17.98
CA ASN A 187 16.37 -5.88 -16.61
C ASN A 187 15.72 -4.55 -16.15
N ARG A 188 14.77 -4.04 -16.91
CA ARG A 188 14.08 -2.76 -16.67
C ARG A 188 12.72 -2.73 -17.37
N PRO A 189 11.86 -1.74 -17.07
CA PRO A 189 10.68 -1.50 -17.89
C PRO A 189 11.05 -1.29 -19.35
N SER A 190 10.27 -1.88 -20.25
CA SER A 190 10.45 -1.74 -21.70
C SER A 190 10.19 -0.29 -22.15
N THR A 191 10.80 0.13 -23.25
CA THR A 191 10.47 1.40 -23.92
C THR A 191 9.02 1.48 -24.40
N LYS A 192 8.29 0.36 -24.42
CA LYS A 192 6.86 0.27 -24.76
C LYS A 192 5.97 0.38 -23.53
N ASN A 193 6.54 0.45 -22.32
CA ASN A 193 5.75 0.58 -21.11
C ASN A 193 5.02 1.93 -21.11
N PRO A 194 3.67 1.96 -20.99
CA PRO A 194 2.91 3.21 -21.06
C PRO A 194 2.90 4.00 -19.75
N TRP A 195 3.33 3.40 -18.64
CA TRP A 195 3.29 4.02 -17.31
C TRP A 195 4.67 4.41 -16.78
N LEU A 196 5.72 3.63 -17.12
CA LEU A 196 7.05 3.78 -16.55
C LEU A 196 8.08 3.99 -17.64
N ASN A 197 9.04 4.87 -17.38
CA ASN A 197 10.14 5.13 -18.29
C ASN A 197 11.16 3.98 -18.23
N ALA A 198 11.67 3.56 -19.40
CA ALA A 198 12.76 2.59 -19.49
C ALA A 198 14.10 3.12 -18.95
N VAL A 199 14.24 4.45 -18.91
CA VAL A 199 15.40 5.15 -18.35
C VAL A 199 14.85 6.26 -17.46
N THR A 200 15.30 6.33 -16.22
CA THR A 200 14.92 7.38 -15.28
C THR A 200 15.34 8.75 -15.82
N PRO A 201 14.41 9.68 -16.05
CA PRO A 201 14.71 11.03 -16.56
C PRO A 201 15.43 11.92 -15.54
N HIS A 202 15.38 11.56 -14.26
CA HIS A 202 16.04 12.23 -13.15
C HIS A 202 17.12 11.33 -12.57
N GLN A 203 18.18 11.93 -12.01
CA GLN A 203 19.35 11.21 -11.51
C GLN A 203 18.98 9.96 -10.72
N LYS A 204 19.65 8.88 -11.11
CA LYS A 204 19.80 7.59 -10.47
C LYS A 204 19.42 7.55 -8.98
N TYR A 205 18.19 7.24 -8.68
CA TYR A 205 17.87 6.44 -7.53
C TYR A 205 17.10 5.23 -8.04
N VAL A 206 17.85 4.31 -8.63
CA VAL A 206 17.42 2.93 -8.70
C VAL A 206 17.60 2.44 -7.28
N PHE A 207 16.52 2.31 -6.52
CA PHE A 207 16.55 1.44 -5.38
C PHE A 207 16.69 0.02 -5.94
N SER A 208 17.93 -0.42 -6.05
CA SER A 208 18.26 -1.82 -6.18
C SER A 208 18.15 -2.41 -4.79
N PRO A 209 17.45 -3.55 -4.59
CA PRO A 209 17.52 -4.28 -3.35
C PRO A 209 18.94 -4.70 -3.04
#